data_ede5dba84d8ff698a30053e84ddbeaa3
#
_entry.id   ede5dba84d8ff698a30053e84ddbeaa3
#
_cell.length_a   1.000
_cell.length_b   1.000
_cell.length_c   1.000
_cell.angle_alpha   90.00
_cell.angle_beta   90.00
_cell.angle_gamma   90.00
#
_symmetry.space_group_name_H-M   'P 1'
#
loop_
_entity.id
_entity.type
_entity.pdbx_description
1 polymer ?
#
loop_
_entity_poly.entity_id
_entity_poly.type
_entity_poly.pdbx_seq_one_letter_code
_entity_poly.pdbx_strand_id
1 'polypeptide(L)'
;LKQGSVLAFIALGLTVVLIAGGFDMSAGAVSQFATNLAAGTMIAGAGSAAALGLGALTGLIAGAVNAALVLIFGMPAFVATLGVMFVAMGATLLYNGGQALTLADQSGFFFIGQGYIGPVPFVLILLLVTTAILHFVLKRTRLGLRMYAVGQDLVAAELRGIGRARYATASFMLGGLVLGLAGVILASYSYGASALATGIDFLISALAAAFLGSTLNKAGELNVIGT
;
A
#
# COMPACT_ATOMS: atom_id res chain seq x y z
N LEU A 1 -10.58 -4.49 -15.89
CA LEU A 1 -9.47 -3.54 -15.75
C LEU A 1 -9.51 -2.78 -14.44
N LYS A 2 -10.63 -2.12 -14.04
CA LYS A 2 -10.72 -1.32 -12.81
C LYS A 2 -10.37 -2.12 -11.54
N GLN A 3 -10.98 -3.30 -11.33
CA GLN A 3 -10.70 -4.14 -10.16
C GLN A 3 -9.23 -4.57 -10.10
N GLY A 4 -8.66 -4.97 -11.25
CA GLY A 4 -7.25 -5.31 -11.34
C GLY A 4 -6.34 -4.13 -11.02
N SER A 5 -6.71 -2.91 -11.43
CA SER A 5 -5.94 -1.70 -11.09
C SER A 5 -5.91 -1.44 -9.58
N VAL A 6 -7.03 -1.62 -8.87
CA VAL A 6 -7.07 -1.44 -7.40
C VAL A 6 -6.16 -2.45 -6.71
N LEU A 7 -6.21 -3.72 -7.13
CA LEU A 7 -5.33 -4.75 -6.59
C LEU A 7 -3.85 -4.45 -6.88
N ALA A 8 -3.55 -3.96 -8.09
CA ALA A 8 -2.19 -3.58 -8.47
C ALA A 8 -1.62 -2.44 -7.59
N PHE A 9 -2.44 -1.49 -7.13
CA PHE A 9 -1.98 -0.49 -6.15
C PHE A 9 -1.50 -1.12 -4.85
N ILE A 10 -2.23 -2.10 -4.32
CA ILE A 10 -1.84 -2.82 -3.09
C ILE A 10 -0.55 -3.60 -3.36
N ALA A 11 -0.46 -4.28 -4.51
CA ALA A 11 0.75 -5.01 -4.92
C ALA A 11 1.97 -4.08 -5.07
N LEU A 12 1.81 -2.87 -5.64
CA LEU A 12 2.89 -1.87 -5.72
C LEU A 12 3.40 -1.46 -4.34
N GLY A 13 2.50 -1.18 -3.39
CA GLY A 13 2.88 -0.84 -2.02
C GLY A 13 3.70 -1.96 -1.35
N LEU A 14 3.24 -3.20 -1.50
CA LEU A 14 3.94 -4.38 -1.00
C LEU A 14 5.30 -4.58 -1.68
N THR A 15 5.38 -4.41 -3.00
CA THR A 15 6.63 -4.54 -3.78
C THR A 15 7.70 -3.56 -3.30
N VAL A 16 7.35 -2.34 -2.93
CA VAL A 16 8.31 -1.36 -2.38
C VAL A 16 8.97 -1.89 -1.10
N VAL A 17 8.20 -2.54 -0.23
CA VAL A 17 8.72 -3.15 1.01
C VAL A 17 9.61 -4.35 0.71
N LEU A 18 9.17 -5.21 -0.22
CA LEU A 18 9.92 -6.41 -0.63
C LEU A 18 11.27 -6.07 -1.27
N ILE A 19 11.36 -4.99 -2.06
CA ILE A 19 12.61 -4.52 -2.68
C ILE A 19 13.71 -4.21 -1.65
N ALA A 20 13.34 -3.72 -0.47
CA ALA A 20 14.30 -3.45 0.61
C ALA A 20 14.56 -4.69 1.52
N GLY A 21 14.11 -5.87 1.12
CA GLY A 21 14.23 -7.11 1.91
C GLY A 21 13.27 -7.19 3.09
N GLY A 22 12.27 -6.29 3.17
CA GLY A 22 11.20 -6.35 4.15
C GLY A 22 10.08 -7.32 3.72
N PHE A 23 9.18 -7.62 4.65
CA PHE A 23 7.96 -8.38 4.38
C PHE A 23 6.80 -7.73 5.14
N ASP A 24 5.69 -7.45 4.46
CA ASP A 24 4.55 -6.74 5.06
C ASP A 24 3.25 -7.55 4.91
N MET A 25 2.90 -8.26 6.00
CA MET A 25 1.62 -8.98 6.09
C MET A 25 0.43 -8.02 6.31
N SER A 26 0.68 -6.80 6.76
CA SER A 26 -0.39 -5.84 7.07
C SER A 26 -0.96 -5.14 5.85
N ALA A 27 -0.35 -5.27 4.67
CA ALA A 27 -0.66 -4.51 3.47
C ALA A 27 -2.15 -4.46 3.12
N GLY A 28 -2.82 -5.62 3.07
CA GLY A 28 -4.24 -5.69 2.77
C GLY A 28 -5.12 -5.10 3.88
N ALA A 29 -4.81 -5.37 5.15
CA ALA A 29 -5.58 -4.89 6.28
C ALA A 29 -5.44 -3.37 6.48
N VAL A 30 -4.25 -2.82 6.28
CA VAL A 30 -3.99 -1.37 6.30
C VAL A 30 -4.77 -0.67 5.18
N SER A 31 -4.75 -1.21 3.97
CA SER A 31 -5.56 -0.68 2.86
C SER A 31 -7.05 -0.75 3.19
N GLN A 32 -7.54 -1.84 3.78
CA GLN A 32 -8.94 -1.98 4.18
C GLN A 32 -9.33 -1.00 5.30
N PHE A 33 -8.47 -0.78 6.28
CA PHE A 33 -8.69 0.22 7.31
C PHE A 33 -8.74 1.64 6.72
N ALA A 34 -7.82 1.97 5.82
CA ALA A 34 -7.83 3.23 5.08
C ALA A 34 -9.11 3.39 4.24
N THR A 35 -9.65 2.30 3.66
CA THR A 35 -10.93 2.29 2.94
C THR A 35 -12.08 2.72 3.86
N ASN A 36 -12.14 2.15 5.07
CA ASN A 36 -13.17 2.47 6.05
C ASN A 36 -13.07 3.92 6.53
N LEU A 37 -11.86 4.41 6.82
CA LEU A 37 -11.64 5.81 7.20
C LEU A 37 -12.01 6.77 6.06
N ALA A 38 -11.67 6.46 4.82
CA ALA A 38 -12.05 7.26 3.67
C ALA A 38 -13.56 7.33 3.49
N ALA A 39 -14.24 6.17 3.59
CA ALA A 39 -15.71 6.12 3.50
C ALA A 39 -16.37 6.91 4.64
N GLY A 40 -15.92 6.75 5.88
CA GLY A 40 -16.45 7.52 7.02
C GLY A 40 -16.21 9.02 6.88
N THR A 41 -15.04 9.43 6.36
CA THR A 41 -14.73 10.83 6.09
C THR A 41 -15.68 11.44 5.04
N MET A 42 -16.02 10.68 4.00
CA MET A 42 -16.98 11.11 2.98
C MET A 42 -18.40 11.19 3.56
N ILE A 43 -18.82 10.23 4.39
CA ILE A 43 -20.12 10.25 5.10
C ILE A 43 -20.22 11.48 6.02
N ALA A 44 -19.10 11.85 6.68
CA ALA A 44 -19.05 13.05 7.53
C ALA A 44 -19.02 14.38 6.73
N GLY A 45 -19.01 14.32 5.39
CA GLY A 45 -19.04 15.52 4.54
C GLY A 45 -17.71 16.29 4.44
N ALA A 46 -16.59 15.68 4.90
CA ALA A 46 -15.29 16.37 4.90
C ALA A 46 -14.60 16.45 3.52
N GLY A 47 -15.15 15.74 2.52
CA GLY A 47 -14.72 15.83 1.12
C GLY A 47 -13.53 14.94 0.74
N SER A 48 -13.31 14.81 -0.57
CA SER A 48 -12.32 13.88 -1.15
C SER A 48 -10.87 14.17 -0.74
N ALA A 49 -10.52 15.46 -0.56
CA ALA A 49 -9.16 15.85 -0.14
C ALA A 49 -8.84 15.35 1.28
N ALA A 50 -9.81 15.45 2.20
CA ALA A 50 -9.66 14.93 3.56
C ALA A 50 -9.56 13.40 3.56
N ALA A 51 -10.37 12.70 2.74
CA ALA A 51 -10.30 11.26 2.58
C ALA A 51 -8.93 10.81 2.06
N LEU A 52 -8.37 11.49 1.05
CA LEU A 52 -7.02 11.24 0.53
C LEU A 52 -5.94 11.48 1.60
N GLY A 53 -6.04 12.59 2.34
CA GLY A 53 -5.10 12.92 3.40
C GLY A 53 -5.11 11.90 4.53
N LEU A 54 -6.29 11.50 5.00
CA LEU A 54 -6.43 10.47 6.05
C LEU A 54 -5.97 9.09 5.59
N GLY A 55 -6.29 8.69 4.36
CA GLY A 55 -5.80 7.44 3.80
C GLY A 55 -4.27 7.40 3.72
N ALA A 56 -3.65 8.47 3.17
CA ALA A 56 -2.20 8.60 3.12
C ALA A 56 -1.56 8.55 4.51
N LEU A 57 -2.12 9.29 5.47
CA LEU A 57 -1.65 9.33 6.85
C LEU A 57 -1.77 7.96 7.53
N THR A 58 -2.88 7.25 7.35
CA THR A 58 -3.09 5.89 7.86
C THR A 58 -2.00 4.94 7.37
N GLY A 59 -1.74 4.94 6.07
CA GLY A 59 -0.68 4.12 5.48
C GLY A 59 0.72 4.51 5.99
N LEU A 60 1.04 5.80 6.09
CA LEU A 60 2.31 6.28 6.64
C LEU A 60 2.51 5.87 8.10
N ILE A 61 1.48 6.00 8.94
CA ILE A 61 1.52 5.60 10.35
C ILE A 61 1.73 4.09 10.46
N ALA A 62 0.97 3.28 9.72
CA ALA A 62 1.14 1.84 9.72
C ALA A 62 2.54 1.43 9.27
N GLY A 63 3.07 2.04 8.21
CA GLY A 63 4.44 1.83 7.74
C GLY A 63 5.49 2.23 8.78
N ALA A 64 5.29 3.36 9.47
CA ALA A 64 6.19 3.81 10.54
C ALA A 64 6.16 2.84 11.75
N VAL A 65 4.97 2.35 12.13
CA VAL A 65 4.82 1.34 13.19
C VAL A 65 5.51 0.05 12.81
N ASN A 66 5.29 -0.47 11.59
CA ASN A 66 5.97 -1.66 11.09
C ASN A 66 7.50 -1.48 11.14
N ALA A 67 8.00 -0.34 10.64
CA ALA A 67 9.43 -0.03 10.67
C ALA A 67 9.96 0.01 12.12
N ALA A 68 9.25 0.63 13.04
CA ALA A 68 9.65 0.71 14.44
C ALA A 68 9.72 -0.69 15.10
N LEU A 69 8.70 -1.52 14.90
CA LEU A 69 8.66 -2.89 15.44
C LEU A 69 9.84 -3.74 14.92
N VAL A 70 10.14 -3.62 13.62
CA VAL A 70 11.20 -4.41 12.98
C VAL A 70 12.59 -3.88 13.33
N LEU A 71 12.80 -2.57 13.34
CA LEU A 71 14.14 -1.97 13.39
C LEU A 71 14.55 -1.48 14.79
N ILE A 72 13.59 -1.05 15.61
CA ILE A 72 13.88 -0.59 16.99
C ILE A 72 13.72 -1.76 17.96
N PHE A 73 12.61 -2.50 17.85
CA PHE A 73 12.35 -3.65 18.75
C PHE A 73 12.98 -4.96 18.28
N GLY A 74 13.59 -4.99 17.07
CA GLY A 74 14.28 -6.16 16.55
C GLY A 74 13.36 -7.34 16.20
N MET A 75 12.07 -7.12 16.02
CA MET A 75 11.12 -8.19 15.72
C MET A 75 11.31 -8.69 14.27
N PRO A 76 11.14 -9.99 14.01
CA PRO A 76 11.05 -10.50 12.64
C PRO A 76 9.92 -9.77 11.88
N ALA A 77 10.20 -9.30 10.65
CA ALA A 77 9.25 -8.51 9.86
C ALA A 77 7.89 -9.20 9.70
N PHE A 78 7.89 -10.50 9.47
CA PHE A 78 6.66 -11.30 9.38
C PHE A 78 5.80 -11.19 10.65
N VAL A 79 6.40 -11.34 11.84
CA VAL A 79 5.68 -11.32 13.13
C VAL A 79 5.17 -9.91 13.43
N ALA A 80 6.02 -8.89 13.24
CA ALA A 80 5.68 -7.49 13.47
C ALA A 80 4.48 -7.06 12.60
N THR A 81 4.56 -7.31 11.29
CA THR A 81 3.52 -6.90 10.33
C THR A 81 2.25 -7.73 10.47
N LEU A 82 2.34 -9.00 10.89
CA LEU A 82 1.18 -9.82 11.24
C LEU A 82 0.43 -9.21 12.45
N GLY A 83 1.16 -8.75 13.47
CA GLY A 83 0.57 -8.04 14.61
C GLY A 83 -0.16 -6.77 14.18
N VAL A 84 0.47 -5.95 13.32
CA VAL A 84 -0.15 -4.73 12.77
C VAL A 84 -1.37 -5.08 11.90
N MET A 85 -1.35 -6.19 11.15
CA MET A 85 -2.50 -6.69 10.41
C MET A 85 -3.71 -6.90 11.33
N PHE A 86 -3.55 -7.63 12.44
CA PHE A 86 -4.65 -7.88 13.36
C PHE A 86 -5.13 -6.61 14.07
N VAL A 87 -4.22 -5.69 14.40
CA VAL A 87 -4.60 -4.38 14.94
C VAL A 87 -5.43 -3.58 13.93
N ALA A 88 -5.02 -3.54 12.67
CA ALA A 88 -5.76 -2.85 11.60
C ALA A 88 -7.14 -3.49 11.37
N MET A 89 -7.23 -4.83 11.40
CA MET A 89 -8.51 -5.55 11.30
C MET A 89 -9.43 -5.23 12.48
N GLY A 90 -8.92 -5.26 13.70
CA GLY A 90 -9.67 -4.89 14.91
C GLY A 90 -10.12 -3.43 14.87
N ALA A 91 -9.24 -2.51 14.47
CA ALA A 91 -9.56 -1.10 14.31
C ALA A 91 -10.65 -0.86 13.25
N THR A 92 -10.63 -1.62 12.15
CA THR A 92 -11.71 -1.61 11.14
C THR A 92 -13.05 -1.98 11.74
N LEU A 93 -13.11 -3.10 12.47
CA LEU A 93 -14.35 -3.59 13.11
C LEU A 93 -14.87 -2.62 14.19
N LEU A 94 -13.97 -2.03 14.97
CA LEU A 94 -14.33 -1.02 15.97
C LEU A 94 -14.87 0.26 15.32
N TYR A 95 -14.25 0.68 14.20
CA TYR A 95 -14.64 1.91 13.51
C TYR A 95 -16.01 1.81 12.83
N ASN A 96 -16.30 0.70 12.15
CA ASN A 96 -17.53 0.52 11.38
C ASN A 96 -18.62 -0.24 12.16
N GLY A 97 -18.34 -0.71 13.39
CA GLY A 97 -19.28 -1.50 14.18
C GLY A 97 -19.67 -2.84 13.54
N GLY A 98 -18.83 -3.37 12.65
CA GLY A 98 -19.12 -4.58 11.89
C GLY A 98 -20.15 -4.38 10.77
N GLN A 99 -20.41 -3.14 10.36
CA GLN A 99 -21.35 -2.81 9.28
C GLN A 99 -20.68 -2.24 8.06
N ALA A 100 -21.26 -2.45 6.88
CA ALA A 100 -20.79 -1.82 5.66
C ALA A 100 -21.09 -0.31 5.68
N LEU A 101 -20.11 0.49 5.28
CA LEU A 101 -20.28 1.93 5.08
C LEU A 101 -20.60 2.18 3.62
N THR A 102 -21.85 2.52 3.31
CA THR A 102 -22.29 2.83 1.94
C THR A 102 -22.33 4.33 1.75
N LEU A 103 -21.69 4.80 0.67
CA LEU A 103 -21.69 6.21 0.30
C LEU A 103 -22.93 6.52 -0.54
N ALA A 104 -23.65 7.58 -0.16
CA ALA A 104 -24.65 8.22 -1.02
C ALA A 104 -23.95 8.90 -2.20
N ASP A 105 -24.71 9.49 -3.14
CA ASP A 105 -24.19 10.14 -4.33
C ASP A 105 -23.05 11.14 -4.01
N GLN A 106 -21.84 10.76 -4.36
CA GLN A 106 -20.59 11.48 -4.15
C GLN A 106 -19.81 11.49 -5.48
N SER A 107 -20.43 12.02 -6.53
CA SER A 107 -19.93 11.92 -7.91
C SER A 107 -18.46 12.32 -8.08
N GLY A 108 -17.99 13.36 -7.38
CA GLY A 108 -16.60 13.79 -7.43
C GLY A 108 -15.63 12.78 -6.80
N PHE A 109 -16.01 12.12 -5.72
CA PHE A 109 -15.19 11.08 -5.08
C PHE A 109 -15.20 9.80 -5.91
N PHE A 110 -16.36 9.40 -6.42
CA PHE A 110 -16.48 8.18 -7.24
C PHE A 110 -15.73 8.26 -8.55
N PHE A 111 -15.45 9.46 -9.05
CA PHE A 111 -14.63 9.64 -10.24
C PHE A 111 -13.23 9.03 -10.08
N ILE A 112 -12.67 9.02 -8.87
CA ILE A 112 -11.33 8.47 -8.59
C ILE A 112 -11.27 6.98 -8.95
N GLY A 113 -12.24 6.18 -8.50
CA GLY A 113 -12.27 4.73 -8.71
C GLY A 113 -13.10 4.28 -9.91
N GLN A 114 -14.13 5.05 -10.29
CA GLN A 114 -15.11 4.66 -11.29
C GLN A 114 -15.12 5.54 -12.54
N GLY A 115 -14.49 6.72 -12.49
CA GLY A 115 -14.46 7.67 -13.60
C GLY A 115 -13.73 7.14 -14.84
N TYR A 116 -13.99 7.83 -15.96
CA TYR A 116 -13.33 7.60 -17.24
C TYR A 116 -12.82 8.91 -17.83
N ILE A 117 -11.67 8.85 -18.49
CA ILE A 117 -11.18 9.92 -19.38
C ILE A 117 -11.14 9.33 -20.78
N GLY A 118 -12.12 9.67 -21.62
CA GLY A 118 -12.35 8.98 -22.88
C GLY A 118 -12.66 7.48 -22.65
N PRO A 119 -12.00 6.55 -23.36
CA PRO A 119 -12.21 5.12 -23.17
C PRO A 119 -11.42 4.52 -21.99
N VAL A 120 -10.56 5.31 -21.32
CA VAL A 120 -9.63 4.81 -20.30
C VAL A 120 -10.19 5.04 -18.90
N PRO A 121 -10.25 4.00 -18.03
CA PRO A 121 -10.60 4.17 -16.62
C PRO A 121 -9.61 5.09 -15.90
N PHE A 122 -10.11 6.06 -15.12
CA PHE A 122 -9.25 7.01 -14.41
C PHE A 122 -8.31 6.33 -13.40
N VAL A 123 -8.79 5.27 -12.73
CA VAL A 123 -7.97 4.46 -11.82
C VAL A 123 -6.75 3.83 -12.50
N LEU A 124 -6.86 3.46 -13.79
CA LEU A 124 -5.73 2.94 -14.56
C LEU A 124 -4.69 4.04 -14.83
N ILE A 125 -5.13 5.25 -15.12
CA ILE A 125 -4.23 6.41 -15.29
C ILE A 125 -3.48 6.69 -13.98
N LEU A 126 -4.19 6.68 -12.85
CA LEU A 126 -3.57 6.83 -11.53
C LEU A 126 -2.55 5.73 -11.25
N LEU A 127 -2.87 4.48 -11.59
CA LEU A 127 -1.95 3.36 -11.45
C LEU A 127 -0.67 3.58 -12.27
N LEU A 128 -0.80 3.94 -13.53
CA LEU A 128 0.35 4.19 -14.41
C LEU A 128 1.21 5.35 -13.90
N VAL A 129 0.60 6.44 -13.44
CA VAL A 129 1.31 7.59 -12.85
C VAL A 129 2.04 7.17 -11.58
N THR A 130 1.39 6.44 -10.69
CA THR A 130 2.00 5.94 -9.44
C THR A 130 3.15 4.98 -9.73
N THR A 131 2.98 4.06 -10.68
CA THR A 131 4.02 3.14 -11.14
C THR A 131 5.22 3.91 -11.71
N ALA A 132 4.98 4.94 -12.54
CA ALA A 132 6.03 5.77 -13.11
C ALA A 132 6.80 6.54 -12.02
N ILE A 133 6.10 7.12 -11.05
CA ILE A 133 6.72 7.81 -9.90
C ILE A 133 7.56 6.84 -9.07
N LEU A 134 7.01 5.69 -8.71
CA LEU A 134 7.74 4.68 -7.95
C LEU A 134 8.93 4.14 -8.73
N HIS A 135 8.78 3.87 -10.01
CA HIS A 135 9.89 3.45 -10.87
C HIS A 135 11.01 4.50 -10.91
N PHE A 136 10.65 5.77 -11.08
CA PHE A 136 11.63 6.86 -11.04
C PHE A 136 12.32 6.95 -9.67
N VAL A 137 11.57 6.92 -8.57
CA VAL A 137 12.13 6.96 -7.21
C VAL A 137 13.06 5.78 -6.97
N LEU A 138 12.65 4.57 -7.32
CA LEU A 138 13.40 3.34 -7.03
C LEU A 138 14.63 3.15 -7.94
N LYS A 139 14.55 3.50 -9.23
CA LYS A 139 15.64 3.23 -10.19
C LYS A 139 16.53 4.46 -10.48
N ARG A 140 16.07 5.67 -10.17
CA ARG A 140 16.78 6.91 -10.53
C ARG A 140 17.24 7.73 -9.32
N THR A 141 16.77 7.45 -8.10
CA THR A 141 17.22 8.18 -6.93
C THR A 141 18.17 7.36 -6.07
N ARG A 142 19.00 8.08 -5.30
CA ARG A 142 19.91 7.46 -4.32
C ARG A 142 19.18 6.65 -3.26
N LEU A 143 17.95 7.04 -2.94
CA LEU A 143 17.10 6.34 -1.97
C LEU A 143 16.75 4.95 -2.50
N GLY A 144 16.18 4.86 -3.69
CA GLY A 144 15.77 3.59 -4.27
C GLY A 144 16.95 2.65 -4.55
N LEU A 145 18.05 3.16 -5.12
CA LEU A 145 19.24 2.33 -5.38
C LEU A 145 19.80 1.71 -4.09
N ARG A 146 19.76 2.45 -2.97
CA ARG A 146 20.22 1.94 -1.68
C ARG A 146 19.21 1.00 -1.03
N MET A 147 17.90 1.16 -1.30
CA MET A 147 16.87 0.18 -0.89
C MET A 147 17.13 -1.16 -1.57
N TYR A 148 17.40 -1.17 -2.89
CA TYR A 148 17.80 -2.38 -3.59
C TYR A 148 19.08 -3.00 -3.03
N ALA A 149 20.11 -2.19 -2.73
CA ALA A 149 21.37 -2.68 -2.16
C ALA A 149 21.13 -3.38 -0.81
N VAL A 150 20.32 -2.80 0.09
CA VAL A 150 19.96 -3.40 1.39
C VAL A 150 19.17 -4.69 1.24
N GLY A 151 18.27 -4.74 0.25
CA GLY A 151 17.44 -5.94 0.02
C GLY A 151 18.17 -7.09 -0.66
N GLN A 152 19.19 -6.81 -1.47
CA GLN A 152 19.96 -7.84 -2.18
C GLN A 152 21.04 -8.47 -1.30
N ASP A 153 21.82 -7.65 -0.60
CA ASP A 153 22.87 -8.10 0.31
C ASP A 153 23.09 -7.08 1.42
N LEU A 154 22.52 -7.37 2.57
CA LEU A 154 22.59 -6.48 3.73
C LEU A 154 24.04 -6.30 4.22
N VAL A 155 24.83 -7.38 4.25
CA VAL A 155 26.20 -7.35 4.73
C VAL A 155 27.07 -6.49 3.83
N ALA A 156 26.97 -6.70 2.52
CA ALA A 156 27.73 -5.89 1.54
C ALA A 156 27.28 -4.42 1.56
N ALA A 157 25.99 -4.13 1.80
CA ALA A 157 25.47 -2.77 1.93
C ALA A 157 26.05 -2.07 3.17
N GLU A 158 26.06 -2.74 4.32
CA GLU A 158 26.60 -2.18 5.58
C GLU A 158 28.10 -1.94 5.50
N LEU A 159 28.87 -2.83 4.89
CA LEU A 159 30.30 -2.63 4.63
C LEU A 159 30.59 -1.39 3.77
N ARG A 160 29.63 -0.97 2.92
CA ARG A 160 29.69 0.26 2.12
C ARG A 160 29.09 1.48 2.82
N GLY A 161 28.76 1.38 4.12
CA GLY A 161 28.18 2.47 4.91
C GLY A 161 26.69 2.74 4.61
N ILE A 162 25.98 1.78 3.98
CA ILE A 162 24.54 1.89 3.72
C ILE A 162 23.79 1.24 4.88
N GLY A 163 23.40 2.03 5.88
CA GLY A 163 22.72 1.52 7.08
C GLY A 163 21.31 1.02 6.78
N ARG A 164 21.00 -0.22 7.18
CA ARG A 164 19.70 -0.90 7.02
C ARG A 164 18.53 -0.05 7.51
N ALA A 165 18.63 0.49 8.73
CA ALA A 165 17.52 1.14 9.40
C ALA A 165 16.88 2.25 8.55
N ARG A 166 17.68 3.13 7.96
CA ARG A 166 17.20 4.27 7.16
C ARG A 166 16.40 3.83 5.93
N TYR A 167 16.89 2.83 5.20
CA TYR A 167 16.31 2.42 3.91
C TYR A 167 15.14 1.46 4.09
N ALA A 168 15.19 0.61 5.10
CA ALA A 168 14.04 -0.22 5.49
C ALA A 168 12.89 0.64 6.05
N THR A 169 13.17 1.65 6.90
CA THR A 169 12.12 2.61 7.33
C THR A 169 11.49 3.30 6.14
N ALA A 170 12.31 3.80 5.20
CA ALA A 170 11.79 4.47 4.01
C ALA A 170 10.93 3.54 3.16
N SER A 171 11.28 2.25 3.04
CA SER A 171 10.47 1.28 2.28
C SER A 171 9.12 1.01 2.92
N PHE A 172 9.07 0.80 4.25
CA PHE A 172 7.81 0.62 4.97
C PHE A 172 6.92 1.86 4.89
N MET A 173 7.49 3.07 5.02
CA MET A 173 6.73 4.32 4.92
C MET A 173 6.22 4.59 3.50
N LEU A 174 7.06 4.42 2.47
CA LEU A 174 6.64 4.59 1.07
C LEU A 174 5.62 3.51 0.66
N GLY A 175 5.86 2.26 1.02
CA GLY A 175 4.91 1.17 0.80
C GLY A 175 3.58 1.45 1.50
N GLY A 176 3.63 1.82 2.79
CA GLY A 176 2.47 2.20 3.58
C GLY A 176 1.68 3.35 2.96
N LEU A 177 2.36 4.41 2.50
CA LEU A 177 1.71 5.53 1.79
C LEU A 177 0.89 5.04 0.58
N VAL A 178 1.48 4.19 -0.24
CA VAL A 178 0.80 3.62 -1.42
C VAL A 178 -0.39 2.75 -1.00
N LEU A 179 -0.24 1.95 0.07
CA LEU A 179 -1.31 1.12 0.62
C LEU A 179 -2.47 1.96 1.17
N GLY A 180 -2.18 3.06 1.85
CA GLY A 180 -3.19 3.99 2.34
C GLY A 180 -3.97 4.65 1.19
N LEU A 181 -3.28 5.10 0.14
CA LEU A 181 -3.91 5.65 -1.07
C LEU A 181 -4.72 4.57 -1.82
N ALA A 182 -4.22 3.33 -1.89
CA ALA A 182 -4.96 2.20 -2.45
C ALA A 182 -6.31 1.99 -1.72
N GLY A 183 -6.34 2.16 -0.40
CA GLY A 183 -7.57 2.10 0.39
C GLY A 183 -8.58 3.18 0.01
N VAL A 184 -8.14 4.41 -0.23
CA VAL A 184 -9.03 5.50 -0.68
C VAL A 184 -9.60 5.20 -2.08
N ILE A 185 -8.76 4.72 -2.98
CA ILE A 185 -9.18 4.30 -4.33
C ILE A 185 -10.19 3.15 -4.24
N LEU A 186 -9.96 2.19 -3.33
CA LEU A 186 -10.88 1.08 -3.09
C LEU A 186 -12.24 1.57 -2.57
N ALA A 187 -12.27 2.55 -1.63
CA ALA A 187 -13.51 3.15 -1.14
C ALA A 187 -14.31 3.82 -2.27
N SER A 188 -13.61 4.55 -3.13
CA SER A 188 -14.20 5.18 -4.32
C SER A 188 -14.71 4.15 -5.33
N TYR A 189 -13.95 3.07 -5.54
CA TYR A 189 -14.30 2.00 -6.47
C TYR A 189 -15.52 1.19 -6.01
N SER A 190 -15.60 0.85 -4.72
CA SER A 190 -16.65 0.01 -4.13
C SER A 190 -17.86 0.78 -3.63
N TYR A 191 -17.92 2.08 -3.85
CA TYR A 191 -19.00 2.96 -3.32
C TYR A 191 -19.13 2.92 -1.80
N GLY A 192 -18.00 2.70 -1.12
CA GLY A 192 -17.99 2.60 0.33
C GLY A 192 -16.94 1.66 0.89
N ALA A 193 -17.23 1.04 2.02
CA ALA A 193 -16.33 0.10 2.67
C ALA A 193 -17.07 -1.15 3.14
N SER A 194 -16.40 -2.31 3.06
CA SER A 194 -16.94 -3.59 3.51
C SER A 194 -17.10 -3.65 5.03
N ALA A 195 -18.12 -4.37 5.50
CA ALA A 195 -18.32 -4.68 6.91
C ALA A 195 -17.18 -5.55 7.48
N LEU A 196 -16.66 -6.46 6.68
CA LEU A 196 -15.64 -7.40 7.10
C LEU A 196 -14.23 -6.88 6.77
N ALA A 197 -13.29 -7.17 7.65
CA ALA A 197 -11.87 -6.88 7.43
C ALA A 197 -11.24 -7.96 6.53
N THR A 198 -11.53 -7.91 5.22
CA THR A 198 -11.11 -8.90 4.22
C THR A 198 -9.69 -8.72 3.71
N GLY A 199 -8.82 -8.04 4.48
CA GLY A 199 -7.47 -7.69 4.05
C GLY A 199 -6.56 -8.87 3.65
N ILE A 200 -6.85 -10.09 4.11
CA ILE A 200 -6.06 -11.29 3.78
C ILE A 200 -6.18 -11.65 2.30
N ASP A 201 -7.37 -11.58 1.71
CA ASP A 201 -7.59 -11.91 0.29
C ASP A 201 -6.81 -10.96 -0.64
N PHE A 202 -6.79 -9.67 -0.29
CA PHE A 202 -5.99 -8.68 -1.00
C PHE A 202 -4.49 -8.93 -0.85
N LEU A 203 -4.04 -9.35 0.35
CA LEU A 203 -2.64 -9.65 0.59
C LEU A 203 -2.14 -10.82 -0.27
N ILE A 204 -2.89 -11.94 -0.30
CA ILE A 204 -2.51 -13.13 -1.08
C ILE A 204 -2.42 -12.77 -2.57
N SER A 205 -3.44 -12.07 -3.08
CA SER A 205 -3.48 -11.64 -4.48
C SER A 205 -2.35 -10.65 -4.83
N ALA A 206 -2.05 -9.72 -3.93
CA ALA A 206 -0.96 -8.76 -4.11
C ALA A 206 0.42 -9.43 -4.06
N LEU A 207 0.63 -10.39 -3.17
CA LEU A 207 1.85 -11.21 -3.12
C LEU A 207 2.04 -12.00 -4.42
N ALA A 208 0.97 -12.64 -4.90
CA ALA A 208 1.02 -13.38 -6.16
C ALA A 208 1.41 -12.45 -7.32
N ALA A 209 0.83 -11.24 -7.41
CA ALA A 209 1.17 -10.25 -8.43
C ALA A 209 2.64 -9.81 -8.32
N ALA A 210 3.12 -9.49 -7.12
CA ALA A 210 4.51 -9.05 -6.89
C ALA A 210 5.53 -10.13 -7.26
N PHE A 211 5.27 -11.40 -6.90
CA PHE A 211 6.17 -12.51 -7.22
C PHE A 211 6.11 -12.89 -8.70
N LEU A 212 4.92 -12.95 -9.31
CA LEU A 212 4.81 -13.18 -10.76
C LEU A 212 5.51 -12.07 -11.54
N GLY A 213 5.37 -10.82 -11.09
CA GLY A 213 6.05 -9.69 -11.70
C GLY A 213 7.58 -9.79 -11.65
N SER A 214 8.14 -10.40 -10.61
CA SER A 214 9.59 -10.60 -10.51
C SER A 214 10.16 -11.58 -11.55
N THR A 215 9.33 -12.45 -12.11
CA THR A 215 9.75 -13.43 -13.14
C THR A 215 9.72 -12.86 -14.56
N LEU A 216 8.99 -11.75 -14.79
CA LEU A 216 8.78 -11.21 -16.15
C LEU A 216 9.96 -10.44 -16.72
N ASN A 217 10.83 -9.87 -15.86
CA ASN A 217 11.97 -9.08 -16.30
C ASN A 217 13.29 -9.85 -16.13
N LYS A 218 14.19 -9.40 -15.32
CA LYS A 218 15.39 -10.17 -14.99
C LYS A 218 15.03 -11.18 -13.91
N ALA A 219 15.27 -12.45 -14.13
CA ALA A 219 14.91 -13.53 -13.24
C ALA A 219 15.33 -13.21 -11.78
N GLY A 220 14.34 -13.05 -10.91
CA GLY A 220 14.53 -12.87 -9.48
C GLY A 220 14.60 -11.42 -8.97
N GLU A 221 14.60 -10.39 -9.82
CA GLU A 221 14.54 -8.98 -9.35
C GLU A 221 13.10 -8.49 -9.21
N LEU A 222 12.72 -8.15 -7.98
CA LEU A 222 11.46 -7.44 -7.71
C LEU A 222 11.49 -6.05 -8.32
N ASN A 223 10.46 -5.71 -9.08
CA ASN A 223 10.35 -4.38 -9.69
C ASN A 223 8.88 -3.97 -9.87
N VAL A 224 8.62 -2.67 -9.76
CA VAL A 224 7.26 -2.10 -9.83
C VAL A 224 6.62 -2.15 -11.22
N ILE A 225 7.39 -2.35 -12.30
CA ILE A 225 6.82 -2.48 -13.66
C ILE A 225 6.34 -3.91 -13.91
N GLY A 226 7.01 -4.90 -13.32
CA GLY A 226 6.61 -6.29 -13.42
C GLY A 226 5.39 -6.62 -12.56
N THR A 227 5.25 -5.91 -11.43
CA THR A 227 4.08 -6.06 -10.54
C THR A 227 2.82 -5.48 -11.16
#